data_21b14f54d3a2c57b0fbb8a01a9d4e8ff
#
_entry.id   21b14f54d3a2c57b0fbb8a01a9d4e8ff
#
_cell.length_a   1.000
_cell.length_b   1.000
_cell.length_c   1.000
_cell.angle_alpha   90.00
_cell.angle_beta   90.00
_cell.angle_gamma   90.00
#
_symmetry.space_group_name_H-M   'P 1'
#
loop_
_entity.id
_entity.type
_entity.pdbx_description
1 polymer ?
#
loop_
_entity_poly.entity_id
_entity_poly.type
_entity_poly.pdbx_seq_one_letter_code
_entity_poly.pdbx_strand_id
1 'polypeptide(L)'
;AIPDDIIKKREKKQSRDKKEADIASSAGEADADSADEPKKAKTASKASKAAKSKKIKKQLEGIELAAQMVKNILKSGLATMGAGGVKTYEQLSKQLGDYYLSGMQHLVNELIIEMKAFDVDGKDEHYDAAAVKLERLWTLIKKSREYLTAKLESDDTQLDDTQLYEQLGGVWKLEELRALGLCRSNAELLQLSFDVSYDDAGKQYIDEGCYIDLGSGELVCTYNYRPVKALKYIRQDDSVFHVTQVGELAMYPGQGNKRVRWNGSTTRAVTKEDIDKVRSFAADYLSDEVKKAKNILKNALAPEIYYTLIRYERIGECGERLALLDKTGASIMLGLSLIHI
;
A
#
# COMPACT_ATOMS: atom_id res chain seq x y z
N ALA A 1 3.79 -15.93 -27.60
CA ALA A 1 5.05 -15.20 -27.72
C ALA A 1 5.04 -14.06 -26.70
N ILE A 2 6.16 -13.85 -26.02
CA ILE A 2 6.31 -12.75 -25.07
C ILE A 2 6.37 -11.44 -25.90
N PRO A 3 5.61 -10.40 -25.55
CA PRO A 3 5.68 -9.13 -26.27
C PRO A 3 7.08 -8.53 -26.27
N ASP A 4 7.51 -7.99 -27.42
CA ASP A 4 8.87 -7.50 -27.66
C ASP A 4 9.32 -6.38 -26.71
N ASP A 5 8.39 -5.59 -26.19
CA ASP A 5 8.66 -4.55 -25.19
C ASP A 5 9.04 -5.11 -23.82
N ILE A 6 8.55 -6.30 -23.46
CA ILE A 6 8.93 -7.02 -22.24
C ILE A 6 10.32 -7.65 -22.40
N ILE A 7 10.62 -8.18 -23.59
CA ILE A 7 11.95 -8.72 -23.90
C ILE A 7 12.99 -7.60 -23.81
N LYS A 8 12.76 -6.46 -24.46
CA LYS A 8 13.64 -5.28 -24.42
C LYS A 8 13.84 -4.72 -23.02
N LYS A 9 12.81 -4.73 -22.16
CA LYS A 9 12.95 -4.32 -20.75
C LYS A 9 13.78 -5.31 -19.93
N ARG A 10 13.68 -6.62 -20.19
CA ARG A 10 14.50 -7.66 -19.54
C ARG A 10 15.96 -7.57 -19.96
N GLU A 11 16.25 -7.43 -21.25
CA GLU A 11 17.61 -7.26 -21.76
C GLU A 11 18.26 -5.99 -21.20
N LYS A 12 17.50 -4.89 -21.10
CA LYS A 12 17.98 -3.65 -20.51
C LYS A 12 18.21 -3.75 -19.00
N LYS A 13 17.44 -4.57 -18.28
CA LYS A 13 17.65 -4.87 -16.86
C LYS A 13 18.85 -5.78 -16.67
N GLN A 14 18.99 -6.87 -17.43
CA GLN A 14 20.13 -7.77 -17.38
C GLN A 14 21.45 -7.08 -17.74
N SER A 15 21.43 -6.15 -18.70
CA SER A 15 22.63 -5.37 -19.06
C SER A 15 23.01 -4.35 -17.97
N ARG A 16 22.06 -3.83 -17.19
CA ARG A 16 22.35 -3.00 -16.01
C ARG A 16 22.89 -3.84 -14.86
N ASP A 17 22.25 -4.97 -14.56
CA ASP A 17 22.66 -5.87 -13.46
C ASP A 17 24.06 -6.45 -13.76
N LYS A 18 24.39 -6.72 -15.04
CA LYS A 18 25.74 -7.12 -15.46
C LYS A 18 26.78 -6.00 -15.33
N LYS A 19 26.42 -4.76 -15.70
CA LYS A 19 27.28 -3.60 -15.47
C LYS A 19 27.50 -3.28 -13.99
N GLU A 20 26.50 -3.46 -13.15
CA GLU A 20 26.64 -3.30 -11.70
C GLU A 20 27.49 -4.41 -11.07
N ALA A 21 27.39 -5.65 -11.58
CA ALA A 21 28.24 -6.77 -11.15
C ALA A 21 29.69 -6.59 -11.61
N ASP A 22 29.93 -6.11 -12.84
CA ASP A 22 31.26 -5.82 -13.38
C ASP A 22 31.94 -4.63 -12.67
N ILE A 23 31.16 -3.64 -12.18
CA ILE A 23 31.65 -2.53 -11.37
C ILE A 23 32.01 -3.01 -9.94
N ALA A 24 31.21 -3.95 -9.38
CA ALA A 24 31.49 -4.53 -8.07
C ALA A 24 32.71 -5.48 -8.07
N SER A 25 33.00 -6.15 -9.19
CA SER A 25 34.16 -7.03 -9.32
C SER A 25 35.46 -6.30 -9.69
N SER A 26 35.38 -5.06 -10.18
CA SER A 26 36.56 -4.23 -10.49
C SER A 26 37.01 -3.31 -9.33
N ALA A 27 36.34 -3.35 -8.18
CA ALA A 27 36.68 -2.56 -7.00
C ALA A 27 37.60 -3.25 -5.99
N GLY A 28 38.21 -4.36 -6.37
CA GLY A 28 39.19 -5.09 -5.57
C GLY A 28 40.52 -5.23 -6.30
N GLU A 29 41.31 -4.20 -6.37
CA GLU A 29 42.77 -4.12 -6.58
C GLU A 29 43.11 -2.85 -7.37
N ALA A 30 43.56 -1.82 -6.68
CA ALA A 30 44.65 -0.96 -7.13
C ALA A 30 44.88 0.19 -6.16
N ASP A 31 46.13 0.31 -5.83
CA ASP A 31 46.82 1.25 -4.97
C ASP A 31 46.66 2.74 -5.36
N ALA A 32 47.02 3.56 -4.40
CA ALA A 32 47.07 5.00 -4.37
C ALA A 32 47.67 5.69 -5.61
N ASP A 33 47.11 6.87 -5.80
CA ASP A 33 47.64 8.12 -6.35
C ASP A 33 46.99 8.59 -7.64
N SER A 34 46.17 9.58 -7.51
CA SER A 34 46.12 10.84 -8.23
C SER A 34 44.75 11.55 -8.12
N ALA A 35 44.82 12.76 -7.66
CA ALA A 35 43.72 13.71 -7.65
C ALA A 35 43.28 14.04 -9.07
N ASP A 36 42.03 13.72 -9.41
CA ASP A 36 41.13 14.56 -10.20
C ASP A 36 39.75 13.88 -10.33
N GLU A 37 38.71 14.52 -9.85
CA GLU A 37 37.43 14.76 -10.47
C GLU A 37 36.19 14.72 -9.56
N PRO A 38 35.63 15.89 -9.23
CA PRO A 38 34.24 15.94 -8.70
C PRO A 38 33.19 16.30 -9.79
N LYS A 39 33.51 16.29 -11.08
CA LYS A 39 32.60 16.81 -12.13
C LYS A 39 31.46 15.84 -12.55
N LYS A 40 31.68 14.51 -12.57
CA LYS A 40 30.66 13.54 -12.98
C LYS A 40 29.52 13.35 -11.95
N ALA A 41 29.82 13.38 -10.67
CA ALA A 41 28.82 13.26 -9.61
C ALA A 41 27.88 14.48 -9.52
N LYS A 42 28.41 15.69 -9.74
CA LYS A 42 27.62 16.93 -9.72
C LYS A 42 26.68 17.07 -10.91
N THR A 43 27.06 16.60 -12.10
CA THR A 43 26.19 16.63 -13.30
C THR A 43 25.08 15.59 -13.23
N ALA A 44 25.35 14.38 -12.74
CA ALA A 44 24.34 13.35 -12.53
C ALA A 44 23.30 13.75 -11.46
N SER A 45 23.71 14.42 -10.39
CA SER A 45 22.80 14.94 -9.35
C SER A 45 21.91 16.08 -9.85
N LYS A 46 22.42 17.00 -10.65
CA LYS A 46 21.66 18.11 -11.25
C LYS A 46 20.62 17.60 -12.26
N ALA A 47 20.99 16.65 -13.12
CA ALA A 47 20.06 16.04 -14.08
C ALA A 47 18.93 15.26 -13.36
N SER A 48 19.26 14.55 -12.27
CA SER A 48 18.28 13.86 -11.43
C SER A 48 17.32 14.84 -10.74
N LYS A 49 17.80 15.96 -10.21
CA LYS A 49 16.98 17.02 -9.61
C LYS A 49 16.03 17.66 -10.63
N ALA A 50 16.53 18.01 -11.80
CA ALA A 50 15.69 18.57 -12.87
C ALA A 50 14.59 17.61 -13.32
N ALA A 51 14.89 16.31 -13.42
CA ALA A 51 13.90 15.29 -13.74
C ALA A 51 12.83 15.13 -12.64
N LYS A 52 13.23 15.16 -11.36
CA LYS A 52 12.30 15.15 -10.22
C LYS A 52 11.39 16.38 -10.23
N SER A 53 11.94 17.58 -10.38
CA SER A 53 11.16 18.81 -10.45
C SER A 53 10.18 18.81 -11.62
N LYS A 54 10.59 18.31 -12.80
CA LYS A 54 9.70 18.15 -13.96
C LYS A 54 8.55 17.17 -13.68
N LYS A 55 8.84 16.05 -12.99
CA LYS A 55 7.80 15.09 -12.58
C LYS A 55 6.81 15.75 -11.61
N ILE A 56 7.29 16.48 -10.58
CA ILE A 56 6.44 17.16 -9.60
C ILE A 56 5.52 18.17 -10.28
N LYS A 57 6.04 19.01 -11.20
CA LYS A 57 5.23 19.96 -11.96
C LYS A 57 4.11 19.26 -12.74
N LYS A 58 4.46 18.16 -13.41
CA LYS A 58 3.47 17.35 -14.15
C LYS A 58 2.41 16.74 -13.21
N GLN A 59 2.82 16.27 -12.03
CA GLN A 59 1.87 15.77 -11.01
C GLN A 59 0.94 16.89 -10.52
N LEU A 60 1.43 18.11 -10.30
CA LEU A 60 0.60 19.25 -9.91
C LEU A 60 -0.43 19.60 -10.97
N GLU A 61 -0.08 19.55 -12.26
CA GLU A 61 -1.05 19.73 -13.37
C GLU A 61 -2.15 18.65 -13.32
N GLY A 62 -1.79 17.39 -13.09
CA GLY A 62 -2.75 16.29 -12.94
C GLY A 62 -3.65 16.44 -11.70
N ILE A 63 -3.12 17.00 -10.60
CA ILE A 63 -3.90 17.32 -9.39
C ILE A 63 -4.97 18.38 -9.68
N GLU A 64 -4.65 19.40 -10.49
CA GLU A 64 -5.67 20.39 -10.89
C GLU A 64 -6.76 19.76 -11.78
N LEU A 65 -6.39 18.84 -12.68
CA LEU A 65 -7.35 18.07 -13.46
C LEU A 65 -8.28 17.25 -12.55
N ALA A 66 -7.73 16.54 -11.58
CA ALA A 66 -8.51 15.77 -10.60
C ALA A 66 -9.43 16.68 -9.76
N ALA A 67 -8.92 17.84 -9.30
CA ALA A 67 -9.72 18.80 -8.55
C ALA A 67 -10.89 19.35 -9.36
N GLN A 68 -10.67 19.65 -10.64
CA GLN A 68 -11.76 20.12 -11.52
C GLN A 68 -12.80 19.02 -11.76
N MET A 69 -12.37 17.77 -11.91
CA MET A 69 -13.26 16.61 -12.01
C MET A 69 -14.16 16.49 -10.76
N VAL A 70 -13.58 16.53 -9.57
CA VAL A 70 -14.36 16.45 -8.31
C VAL A 70 -15.34 17.61 -8.20
N LYS A 71 -14.94 18.84 -8.52
CA LYS A 71 -15.84 20.01 -8.53
C LYS A 71 -17.00 19.84 -9.50
N ASN A 72 -16.75 19.24 -10.67
CA ASN A 72 -17.82 18.98 -11.65
C ASN A 72 -18.78 17.91 -11.12
N ILE A 73 -18.28 16.82 -10.51
CA ILE A 73 -19.13 15.80 -9.89
C ILE A 73 -20.00 16.41 -8.78
N LEU A 74 -19.42 17.27 -7.93
CA LEU A 74 -20.21 17.94 -6.87
C LEU A 74 -21.29 18.87 -7.39
N LYS A 75 -21.10 19.47 -8.57
CA LYS A 75 -22.11 20.35 -9.21
C LYS A 75 -23.20 19.56 -9.91
N SER A 76 -22.86 18.48 -10.57
CA SER A 76 -23.79 17.72 -11.42
C SER A 76 -24.37 16.49 -10.72
N GLY A 77 -23.81 16.07 -9.58
CA GLY A 77 -24.16 14.88 -8.84
C GLY A 77 -23.38 13.64 -9.29
N LEU A 78 -23.17 12.69 -8.34
CA LEU A 78 -22.48 11.40 -8.61
C LEU A 78 -23.16 10.58 -9.69
N ALA A 79 -24.50 10.63 -9.79
CA ALA A 79 -25.27 9.91 -10.80
C ALA A 79 -24.84 10.22 -12.25
N THR A 80 -24.21 11.38 -12.49
CA THR A 80 -23.67 11.72 -13.82
C THR A 80 -22.44 10.90 -14.23
N MET A 81 -21.82 10.19 -13.30
CA MET A 81 -20.76 9.23 -13.57
C MET A 81 -21.27 7.89 -14.11
N GLY A 82 -22.59 7.62 -14.00
CA GLY A 82 -23.25 6.41 -14.48
C GLY A 82 -23.35 6.34 -16.00
N ALA A 83 -24.41 5.72 -16.51
CA ALA A 83 -24.59 5.25 -17.90
C ALA A 83 -24.11 6.21 -19.01
N GLY A 84 -24.28 7.54 -18.86
CA GLY A 84 -23.87 8.53 -19.86
C GLY A 84 -22.43 9.06 -19.69
N GLY A 85 -21.89 9.04 -18.48
CA GLY A 85 -20.63 9.70 -18.12
C GLY A 85 -19.41 8.78 -18.08
N VAL A 86 -19.58 7.48 -17.97
CA VAL A 86 -18.53 6.48 -17.74
C VAL A 86 -17.29 6.68 -18.61
N LYS A 87 -17.47 6.80 -19.93
CA LYS A 87 -16.35 6.95 -20.87
C LYS A 87 -15.50 8.19 -20.60
N THR A 88 -16.13 9.29 -20.21
CA THR A 88 -15.45 10.53 -19.88
C THR A 88 -14.56 10.35 -18.63
N TYR A 89 -15.12 9.74 -17.59
CA TYR A 89 -14.36 9.49 -16.35
C TYR A 89 -13.27 8.42 -16.51
N GLU A 90 -13.49 7.40 -17.36
CA GLU A 90 -12.44 6.44 -17.73
C GLU A 90 -11.27 7.11 -18.48
N GLN A 91 -11.55 8.09 -19.35
CA GLN A 91 -10.50 8.86 -20.01
C GLN A 91 -9.74 9.75 -19.02
N LEU A 92 -10.44 10.42 -18.10
CA LEU A 92 -9.83 11.21 -17.04
C LEU A 92 -8.95 10.35 -16.12
N SER A 93 -9.42 9.16 -15.75
CA SER A 93 -8.63 8.18 -15.00
C SER A 93 -7.32 7.83 -15.70
N LYS A 94 -7.36 7.55 -17.01
CA LYS A 94 -6.13 7.27 -17.80
C LYS A 94 -5.18 8.45 -17.82
N GLN A 95 -5.70 9.68 -17.97
CA GLN A 95 -4.89 10.89 -17.93
C GLN A 95 -4.18 11.06 -16.58
N LEU A 96 -4.85 10.75 -15.44
CA LEU A 96 -4.19 10.77 -14.13
C LEU A 96 -3.00 9.83 -14.05
N GLY A 97 -3.08 8.64 -14.67
CA GLY A 97 -1.95 7.73 -14.82
C GLY A 97 -0.78 8.35 -15.61
N ASP A 98 -1.08 9.06 -16.71
CA ASP A 98 -0.09 9.78 -17.51
C ASP A 98 0.58 10.92 -16.73
N TYR A 99 -0.09 11.48 -15.74
CA TYR A 99 0.43 12.47 -14.80
C TYR A 99 1.18 11.84 -13.61
N TYR A 100 1.43 10.53 -13.60
CA TYR A 100 2.08 9.79 -12.50
C TYR A 100 1.30 9.85 -11.18
N LEU A 101 -0.03 9.86 -11.23
CA LEU A 101 -0.95 9.90 -10.09
C LEU A 101 -1.73 8.59 -9.96
N SER A 102 -1.02 7.47 -9.85
CA SER A 102 -1.62 6.13 -9.86
C SER A 102 -2.62 5.89 -8.72
N GLY A 103 -2.40 6.44 -7.53
CA GLY A 103 -3.36 6.34 -6.43
C GLY A 103 -4.66 7.10 -6.69
N MET A 104 -4.59 8.32 -7.29
CA MET A 104 -5.79 9.05 -7.70
C MET A 104 -6.51 8.34 -8.85
N GLN A 105 -5.77 7.79 -9.81
CA GLN A 105 -6.31 6.96 -10.89
C GLN A 105 -7.09 5.77 -10.33
N HIS A 106 -6.53 5.09 -9.33
CA HIS A 106 -7.17 3.94 -8.69
C HIS A 106 -8.49 4.34 -8.02
N LEU A 107 -8.49 5.41 -7.21
CA LEU A 107 -9.71 5.93 -6.57
C LEU A 107 -10.79 6.34 -7.57
N VAL A 108 -10.43 6.92 -8.71
CA VAL A 108 -11.38 7.25 -9.78
C VAL A 108 -11.95 5.98 -10.41
N ASN A 109 -11.16 4.94 -10.59
CA ASN A 109 -11.65 3.65 -11.08
C ASN A 109 -12.61 3.00 -10.09
N GLU A 110 -12.32 3.04 -8.78
CA GLU A 110 -13.24 2.57 -7.73
C GLU A 110 -14.58 3.33 -7.79
N LEU A 111 -14.55 4.67 -7.89
CA LEU A 111 -15.76 5.49 -8.06
C LEU A 111 -16.60 5.05 -9.27
N ILE A 112 -15.94 4.81 -10.40
CA ILE A 112 -16.61 4.36 -11.64
C ILE A 112 -17.28 2.99 -11.42
N ILE A 113 -16.62 2.08 -10.71
CA ILE A 113 -17.14 0.73 -10.41
C ILE A 113 -18.39 0.83 -9.56
N GLU A 114 -18.36 1.61 -8.47
CA GLU A 114 -19.52 1.80 -7.60
C GLU A 114 -20.71 2.42 -8.35
N MET A 115 -20.47 3.43 -9.17
CA MET A 115 -21.54 4.06 -9.93
C MET A 115 -22.12 3.16 -11.03
N LYS A 116 -21.29 2.28 -11.63
CA LYS A 116 -21.78 1.24 -12.54
C LYS A 116 -22.64 0.21 -11.81
N ALA A 117 -22.26 -0.18 -10.60
CA ALA A 117 -23.03 -1.12 -9.80
C ALA A 117 -24.37 -0.49 -9.39
N PHE A 118 -24.37 0.78 -8.97
CA PHE A 118 -25.59 1.54 -8.67
C PHE A 118 -26.55 1.60 -9.87
N ASP A 119 -26.04 1.85 -11.06
CA ASP A 119 -26.86 1.86 -12.29
C ASP A 119 -27.53 0.51 -12.59
N VAL A 120 -26.95 -0.60 -12.12
CA VAL A 120 -27.45 -1.96 -12.35
C VAL A 120 -28.51 -2.36 -11.32
N ASP A 121 -28.28 -2.10 -10.05
CA ASP A 121 -29.13 -2.63 -8.97
C ASP A 121 -29.86 -1.55 -8.14
N GLY A 122 -29.47 -0.28 -8.28
CA GLY A 122 -30.10 0.88 -7.61
C GLY A 122 -29.93 0.92 -6.10
N LYS A 123 -28.98 0.15 -5.54
CA LYS A 123 -28.79 0.10 -4.09
C LYS A 123 -28.03 1.32 -3.58
N ASP A 124 -28.56 1.96 -2.55
CA ASP A 124 -27.96 3.13 -1.91
C ASP A 124 -26.55 2.87 -1.38
N GLU A 125 -26.23 1.61 -1.02
CA GLU A 125 -24.90 1.19 -0.53
C GLU A 125 -23.78 1.56 -1.52
N HIS A 126 -24.01 1.44 -2.84
CA HIS A 126 -23.04 1.82 -3.86
C HIS A 126 -22.86 3.34 -3.94
N TYR A 127 -23.94 4.08 -3.74
CA TYR A 127 -23.87 5.54 -3.72
C TYR A 127 -23.12 6.05 -2.50
N ASP A 128 -23.35 5.45 -1.32
CA ASP A 128 -22.62 5.76 -0.09
C ASP A 128 -21.15 5.42 -0.22
N ALA A 129 -20.82 4.25 -0.77
CA ALA A 129 -19.44 3.84 -1.04
C ALA A 129 -18.74 4.82 -1.99
N ALA A 130 -19.41 5.23 -3.07
CA ALA A 130 -18.90 6.23 -4.00
C ALA A 130 -18.64 7.59 -3.32
N ALA A 131 -19.54 8.03 -2.42
CA ALA A 131 -19.36 9.28 -1.67
C ALA A 131 -18.10 9.23 -0.77
N VAL A 132 -17.87 8.11 -0.09
CA VAL A 132 -16.65 7.89 0.71
C VAL A 132 -15.39 7.92 -0.16
N LYS A 133 -15.40 7.27 -1.32
CA LYS A 133 -14.26 7.31 -2.26
C LYS A 133 -14.02 8.72 -2.81
N LEU A 134 -15.08 9.50 -3.05
CA LEU A 134 -14.95 10.90 -3.48
C LEU A 134 -14.34 11.79 -2.39
N GLU A 135 -14.72 11.61 -1.13
CA GLU A 135 -14.13 12.30 0.01
C GLU A 135 -12.63 11.97 0.13
N ARG A 136 -12.29 10.68 0.01
CA ARG A 136 -10.90 10.21 0.03
C ARG A 136 -10.09 10.83 -1.10
N LEU A 137 -10.62 10.83 -2.32
CA LEU A 137 -9.99 11.47 -3.48
C LEU A 137 -9.77 12.96 -3.25
N TRP A 138 -10.77 13.68 -2.73
CA TRP A 138 -10.63 15.10 -2.43
C TRP A 138 -9.57 15.39 -1.36
N THR A 139 -9.51 14.55 -0.33
CA THR A 139 -8.50 14.65 0.72
C THR A 139 -7.10 14.39 0.16
N LEU A 140 -6.96 13.37 -0.72
CA LEU A 140 -5.70 13.08 -1.39
C LEU A 140 -5.25 14.24 -2.27
N ILE A 141 -6.17 14.85 -3.05
CA ILE A 141 -5.90 16.03 -3.88
C ILE A 141 -5.33 17.18 -3.03
N LYS A 142 -5.98 17.54 -1.92
CA LYS A 142 -5.53 18.65 -1.07
C LYS A 142 -4.16 18.39 -0.47
N LYS A 143 -4.00 17.25 0.20
CA LYS A 143 -2.73 16.90 0.87
C LYS A 143 -1.58 16.74 -0.13
N SER A 144 -1.85 16.15 -1.31
CA SER A 144 -0.83 16.00 -2.34
C SER A 144 -0.39 17.32 -2.96
N ARG A 145 -1.32 18.26 -3.13
CA ARG A 145 -1.00 19.61 -3.61
C ARG A 145 -0.05 20.32 -2.62
N GLU A 146 -0.42 20.35 -1.34
CA GLU A 146 0.41 20.96 -0.29
C GLU A 146 1.81 20.31 -0.24
N TYR A 147 1.86 19.00 -0.21
CA TYR A 147 3.10 18.24 -0.15
C TYR A 147 4.01 18.48 -1.36
N LEU A 148 3.49 18.41 -2.60
CA LEU A 148 4.29 18.60 -3.81
C LEU A 148 4.70 20.04 -4.01
N THR A 149 3.88 21.02 -3.61
CA THR A 149 4.24 22.45 -3.65
C THR A 149 5.38 22.73 -2.68
N ALA A 150 5.28 22.29 -1.43
CA ALA A 150 6.35 22.46 -0.45
C ALA A 150 7.66 21.79 -0.91
N LYS A 151 7.56 20.60 -1.51
CA LYS A 151 8.73 19.86 -2.04
C LYS A 151 9.37 20.54 -3.24
N LEU A 152 8.58 21.24 -4.06
CA LEU A 152 9.09 22.01 -5.21
C LEU A 152 9.80 23.30 -4.76
N GLU A 153 9.27 23.96 -3.71
CA GLU A 153 9.79 25.22 -3.18
C GLU A 153 11.06 25.04 -2.34
N SER A 154 11.13 23.96 -1.56
CA SER A 154 12.25 23.72 -0.64
C SER A 154 13.51 23.16 -1.32
N ASP A 155 13.47 22.82 -2.61
CA ASP A 155 14.54 22.05 -3.32
C ASP A 155 14.96 20.80 -2.49
N ASP A 156 13.99 20.23 -1.80
CA ASP A 156 14.19 19.16 -0.81
C ASP A 156 14.68 17.89 -1.49
N THR A 157 15.87 17.47 -1.08
CA THR A 157 16.50 16.22 -1.53
C THR A 157 16.36 15.11 -0.51
N GLN A 158 15.70 15.35 0.62
CA GLN A 158 15.50 14.33 1.65
C GLN A 158 14.67 13.17 1.13
N LEU A 159 14.90 12.03 1.73
CA LEU A 159 14.11 10.83 1.45
C LEU A 159 12.68 11.03 1.95
N ASP A 160 11.73 10.47 1.20
CA ASP A 160 10.34 10.51 1.59
C ASP A 160 10.05 9.51 2.71
N ASP A 161 9.49 9.98 3.82
CA ASP A 161 9.01 9.20 4.95
C ASP A 161 7.48 9.23 5.06
N THR A 162 6.79 9.79 4.07
CA THR A 162 5.36 9.98 4.09
C THR A 162 4.61 8.96 3.24
N GLN A 163 3.48 8.50 3.76
CA GLN A 163 2.54 7.64 3.02
C GLN A 163 2.05 8.27 1.70
N LEU A 164 2.02 9.62 1.60
CA LEU A 164 1.63 10.32 0.36
C LEU A 164 2.55 9.98 -0.81
N TYR A 165 3.83 9.69 -0.56
CA TYR A 165 4.76 9.29 -1.61
C TYR A 165 4.27 8.05 -2.38
N GLU A 166 3.81 7.01 -1.66
CA GLU A 166 3.26 5.80 -2.27
C GLU A 166 1.92 6.07 -2.97
N GLN A 167 1.03 6.83 -2.32
CA GLN A 167 -0.27 7.20 -2.90
C GLN A 167 -0.14 8.05 -4.17
N LEU A 168 0.99 8.76 -4.34
CA LEU A 168 1.35 9.49 -5.56
C LEU A 168 2.13 8.60 -6.56
N GLY A 169 2.12 7.28 -6.40
CA GLY A 169 2.81 6.36 -7.29
C GLY A 169 4.31 6.30 -7.09
N GLY A 170 4.80 6.73 -5.94
CA GLY A 170 6.18 6.49 -5.51
C GLY A 170 6.38 5.03 -5.09
N VAL A 171 7.59 4.54 -5.28
CA VAL A 171 7.99 3.19 -4.84
C VAL A 171 9.27 3.32 -4.04
N TRP A 172 9.23 2.96 -2.75
CA TRP A 172 10.43 2.95 -1.93
C TRP A 172 11.37 1.82 -2.34
N LYS A 173 12.64 2.16 -2.43
CA LYS A 173 13.70 1.18 -2.53
C LYS A 173 14.10 0.72 -1.13
N LEU A 174 14.62 -0.49 -1.04
CA LEU A 174 15.06 -1.05 0.25
C LEU A 174 16.14 -0.18 0.90
N GLU A 175 17.07 0.36 0.09
CA GLU A 175 18.13 1.27 0.55
C GLU A 175 17.57 2.57 1.14
N GLU A 176 16.46 3.08 0.58
CA GLU A 176 15.78 4.28 1.10
C GLU A 176 15.14 4.00 2.45
N LEU A 177 14.49 2.83 2.62
CA LEU A 177 13.92 2.41 3.91
C LEU A 177 15.00 2.21 4.98
N ARG A 178 16.16 1.64 4.60
CA ARG A 178 17.32 1.53 5.52
C ARG A 178 17.84 2.90 5.95
N ALA A 179 18.01 3.82 5.00
CA ALA A 179 18.48 5.18 5.27
C ALA A 179 17.51 5.98 6.16
N LEU A 180 16.22 5.69 6.09
CA LEU A 180 15.17 6.25 6.96
C LEU A 180 15.11 5.57 8.34
N GLY A 181 15.93 4.54 8.62
CA GLY A 181 15.87 3.76 9.86
C GLY A 181 14.59 2.90 9.99
N LEU A 182 13.94 2.60 8.87
CA LEU A 182 12.70 1.83 8.81
C LEU A 182 12.94 0.34 8.60
N CYS A 183 14.08 -0.17 9.06
CA CYS A 183 14.41 -1.59 9.04
C CYS A 183 14.66 -2.10 10.45
N ARG A 184 14.08 -3.26 10.77
CA ARG A 184 14.27 -3.97 12.03
C ARG A 184 15.06 -5.25 11.76
N SER A 185 16.05 -5.55 12.60
CA SER A 185 16.84 -6.77 12.50
C SER A 185 16.19 -7.90 13.30
N ASN A 186 16.38 -9.14 12.81
CA ASN A 186 16.04 -10.38 13.52
C ASN A 186 14.59 -10.45 14.00
N ALA A 187 13.63 -10.23 13.12
CA ALA A 187 12.22 -10.37 13.41
C ALA A 187 11.77 -11.84 13.28
N GLU A 188 10.91 -12.28 14.19
CA GLU A 188 10.22 -13.58 14.13
C GLU A 188 8.72 -13.34 13.92
N LEU A 189 8.23 -13.72 12.76
CA LEU A 189 6.86 -13.45 12.33
C LEU A 189 6.03 -14.73 12.31
N LEU A 190 4.84 -14.68 12.94
CA LEU A 190 3.84 -15.73 12.86
C LEU A 190 2.62 -15.21 12.10
N GLN A 191 2.24 -15.89 11.03
CA GLN A 191 1.06 -15.51 10.26
C GLN A 191 -0.22 -15.84 11.07
N LEU A 192 -1.10 -14.85 11.18
CA LEU A 192 -2.39 -14.98 11.88
C LEU A 192 -3.56 -15.11 10.90
N SER A 193 -3.47 -14.45 9.75
CA SER A 193 -4.46 -14.58 8.68
C SER A 193 -3.80 -14.43 7.32
N PHE A 194 -4.46 -15.02 6.33
CA PHE A 194 -4.11 -14.89 4.92
C PHE A 194 -5.40 -14.78 4.11
N ASP A 195 -5.42 -13.84 3.18
CA ASP A 195 -6.56 -13.64 2.28
C ASP A 195 -6.09 -13.37 0.85
N VAL A 196 -6.93 -13.71 -0.11
CA VAL A 196 -6.72 -13.41 -1.53
C VAL A 196 -7.94 -12.70 -2.06
N SER A 197 -7.81 -11.42 -2.31
CA SER A 197 -8.88 -10.59 -2.86
C SER A 197 -8.61 -10.20 -4.31
N TYR A 198 -9.67 -9.82 -5.02
CA TYR A 198 -9.55 -9.26 -6.36
C TYR A 198 -9.84 -7.76 -6.33
N ASP A 199 -8.87 -6.97 -6.73
CA ASP A 199 -8.97 -5.53 -6.91
C ASP A 199 -9.42 -5.23 -8.35
N ASP A 200 -10.71 -4.94 -8.51
CA ASP A 200 -11.30 -4.65 -9.82
C ASP A 200 -10.81 -3.32 -10.40
N ALA A 201 -10.53 -2.33 -9.57
CA ALA A 201 -10.01 -1.02 -10.00
C ALA A 201 -8.58 -1.12 -10.56
N GLY A 202 -7.74 -1.95 -9.94
CA GLY A 202 -6.37 -2.23 -10.37
C GLY A 202 -6.24 -3.38 -11.34
N LYS A 203 -7.30 -4.20 -11.56
CA LYS A 203 -7.28 -5.43 -12.36
C LYS A 203 -6.18 -6.38 -11.90
N GLN A 204 -6.14 -6.67 -10.60
CA GLN A 204 -5.11 -7.48 -9.98
C GLN A 204 -5.65 -8.29 -8.81
N TYR A 205 -5.00 -9.40 -8.52
CA TYR A 205 -5.19 -10.09 -7.24
C TYR A 205 -4.23 -9.50 -6.21
N ILE A 206 -4.67 -9.48 -4.97
CA ILE A 206 -3.88 -9.05 -3.81
C ILE A 206 -3.85 -10.21 -2.84
N ASP A 207 -2.65 -10.76 -2.61
CA ASP A 207 -2.43 -11.74 -1.56
C ASP A 207 -2.00 -10.97 -0.32
N GLU A 208 -2.81 -10.98 0.72
CA GLU A 208 -2.58 -10.26 1.96
C GLU A 208 -2.30 -11.23 3.10
N GLY A 209 -1.16 -11.08 3.75
CA GLY A 209 -0.81 -11.82 4.96
C GLY A 209 -0.72 -10.88 6.16
N CYS A 210 -1.46 -11.18 7.23
CA CYS A 210 -1.30 -10.50 8.52
C CYS A 210 -0.44 -11.36 9.44
N TYR A 211 0.61 -10.76 9.98
CA TYR A 211 1.58 -11.41 10.84
C TYR A 211 1.68 -10.69 12.18
N ILE A 212 2.01 -11.43 13.24
CA ILE A 212 2.45 -10.87 14.51
C ILE A 212 3.97 -11.04 14.64
N ASP A 213 4.67 -9.98 15.01
CA ASP A 213 6.06 -10.05 15.43
C ASP A 213 6.13 -10.58 16.86
N LEU A 214 6.70 -11.77 17.06
CA LEU A 214 6.80 -12.45 18.35
C LEU A 214 7.70 -11.71 19.34
N GLY A 215 8.54 -10.77 18.87
CA GLY A 215 9.38 -9.95 19.73
C GLY A 215 8.66 -8.73 20.30
N SER A 216 7.82 -8.06 19.48
CA SER A 216 7.18 -6.79 19.85
C SER A 216 5.67 -6.88 20.06
N GLY A 217 5.00 -7.92 19.53
CA GLY A 217 3.54 -8.01 19.50
C GLY A 217 2.89 -7.12 18.41
N GLU A 218 3.69 -6.44 17.58
CA GLU A 218 3.17 -5.58 16.52
C GLU A 218 2.56 -6.43 15.39
N LEU A 219 1.35 -6.06 14.97
CA LEU A 219 0.72 -6.67 13.81
C LEU A 219 1.15 -5.94 12.55
N VAL A 220 1.68 -6.70 11.60
CA VAL A 220 2.24 -6.19 10.33
C VAL A 220 1.65 -6.96 9.16
N CYS A 221 1.57 -6.31 7.98
CA CYS A 221 0.94 -6.89 6.81
C CYS A 221 1.89 -6.99 5.62
N THR A 222 1.78 -8.05 4.86
CA THR A 222 2.41 -8.22 3.56
C THR A 222 1.38 -8.10 2.45
N TYR A 223 1.76 -7.55 1.32
CA TYR A 223 0.92 -7.46 0.13
C TYR A 223 1.70 -7.91 -1.11
N ASN A 224 1.19 -8.93 -1.78
CA ASN A 224 1.70 -9.36 -3.09
C ASN A 224 0.68 -9.03 -4.17
N TYR A 225 1.00 -8.01 -4.97
CA TYR A 225 0.13 -7.54 -6.06
C TYR A 225 0.40 -8.35 -7.32
N ARG A 226 -0.63 -9.03 -7.83
CA ARG A 226 -0.57 -9.90 -9.01
C ARG A 226 -1.50 -9.38 -10.12
N PRO A 227 -1.05 -8.42 -10.96
CA PRO A 227 -1.84 -7.94 -12.10
C PRO A 227 -2.24 -9.10 -13.02
N VAL A 228 -3.49 -9.11 -13.48
CA VAL A 228 -4.03 -10.18 -14.35
C VAL A 228 -3.12 -10.44 -15.56
N LYS A 229 -2.55 -9.38 -16.15
CA LYS A 229 -1.62 -9.48 -17.28
C LYS A 229 -0.26 -10.16 -16.92
N ALA A 230 0.06 -10.26 -15.63
CA ALA A 230 1.34 -10.76 -15.13
C ALA A 230 1.20 -12.06 -14.30
N LEU A 231 0.02 -12.65 -14.18
CA LEU A 231 -0.23 -13.85 -13.36
C LEU A 231 0.69 -15.03 -13.70
N LYS A 232 1.11 -15.15 -14.94
CA LYS A 232 2.05 -16.21 -15.38
C LYS A 232 3.48 -16.03 -14.81
N TYR A 233 3.79 -14.85 -14.30
CA TYR A 233 5.16 -14.48 -13.89
C TYR A 233 5.28 -14.17 -12.40
N ILE A 234 4.15 -13.94 -11.72
CA ILE A 234 4.11 -13.62 -10.30
C ILE A 234 3.43 -14.78 -9.59
N ARG A 235 4.20 -15.45 -8.73
CA ARG A 235 3.69 -16.55 -7.92
C ARG A 235 2.69 -16.00 -6.89
N GLN A 236 1.63 -16.73 -6.68
CA GLN A 236 0.70 -16.52 -5.57
C GLN A 236 1.40 -16.85 -4.25
N ASP A 237 1.19 -16.02 -3.25
CA ASP A 237 1.54 -16.36 -1.87
C ASP A 237 0.52 -17.36 -1.32
N ASP A 238 0.81 -17.94 -0.18
CA ASP A 238 -0.03 -18.96 0.46
C ASP A 238 -0.02 -18.75 1.98
N SER A 239 -0.98 -19.38 2.65
CA SER A 239 -1.00 -19.44 4.10
C SER A 239 0.16 -20.26 4.62
N VAL A 240 0.77 -19.86 5.73
CA VAL A 240 1.91 -20.52 6.33
C VAL A 240 1.66 -20.85 7.81
N PHE A 241 2.10 -22.03 8.24
CA PHE A 241 1.90 -22.55 9.60
C PHE A 241 3.23 -22.73 10.36
N HIS A 242 4.17 -21.82 10.12
CA HIS A 242 5.48 -21.83 10.77
C HIS A 242 5.87 -20.40 11.17
N VAL A 243 6.83 -20.30 12.07
CA VAL A 243 7.46 -19.01 12.37
C VAL A 243 8.45 -18.68 11.27
N THR A 244 8.29 -17.52 10.67
CA THR A 244 9.20 -16.98 9.65
C THR A 244 10.24 -16.11 10.33
N GLN A 245 11.51 -16.52 10.26
CA GLN A 245 12.65 -15.79 10.82
C GLN A 245 13.27 -14.91 9.73
N VAL A 246 13.25 -13.61 9.96
CA VAL A 246 13.66 -12.59 9.00
C VAL A 246 14.89 -11.86 9.52
N GLY A 247 15.98 -11.89 8.79
CA GLY A 247 17.21 -11.17 9.17
C GLY A 247 17.05 -9.66 9.14
N GLU A 248 16.30 -9.14 8.15
CA GLU A 248 15.98 -7.72 8.02
C GLU A 248 14.53 -7.55 7.56
N LEU A 249 13.72 -6.91 8.39
CA LEU A 249 12.32 -6.57 8.13
C LEU A 249 12.22 -5.09 7.76
N ALA A 250 11.95 -4.79 6.50
CA ALA A 250 11.71 -3.43 6.03
C ALA A 250 10.26 -3.04 6.27
N MET A 251 10.05 -1.90 6.92
CA MET A 251 8.74 -1.37 7.28
C MET A 251 8.43 -0.14 6.43
N TYR A 252 7.26 -0.11 5.82
CA TYR A 252 6.85 1.03 5.00
C TYR A 252 6.21 2.11 5.88
N PRO A 253 6.42 3.41 5.56
CA PRO A 253 5.71 4.50 6.22
C PRO A 253 4.19 4.34 6.08
N GLY A 254 3.45 4.59 7.16
CA GLY A 254 1.99 4.50 7.15
C GLY A 254 1.41 4.50 8.55
N GLN A 255 0.08 4.58 8.61
CA GLN A 255 -0.71 4.46 9.83
C GLN A 255 -1.38 3.08 9.89
N GLY A 256 -1.78 2.66 11.09
CA GLY A 256 -2.38 1.35 11.31
C GLY A 256 -1.36 0.23 11.31
N ASN A 257 -1.75 -0.93 10.80
CA ASN A 257 -0.85 -2.07 10.67
C ASN A 257 0.13 -1.81 9.54
N LYS A 258 1.42 -1.79 9.87
CA LYS A 258 2.44 -1.41 8.90
C LYS A 258 2.61 -2.48 7.84
N ARG A 259 2.69 -2.04 6.60
CA ARG A 259 3.16 -2.89 5.52
C ARG A 259 4.63 -3.20 5.72
N VAL A 260 5.00 -4.45 5.51
CA VAL A 260 6.38 -4.92 5.64
C VAL A 260 6.83 -5.74 4.43
N ARG A 261 8.15 -5.85 4.30
CA ARG A 261 8.79 -6.67 3.28
C ARG A 261 10.12 -7.21 3.81
N TRP A 262 10.48 -8.39 3.37
CA TRP A 262 11.82 -8.97 3.60
C TRP A 262 12.34 -9.67 2.34
N ASN A 263 13.65 -9.86 2.29
CA ASN A 263 14.33 -10.62 1.25
C ASN A 263 15.01 -11.82 1.90
N GLY A 264 14.45 -13.00 1.66
CA GLY A 264 14.95 -14.22 2.28
C GLY A 264 14.55 -14.37 3.75
N SER A 265 14.26 -15.59 4.13
CA SER A 265 13.90 -15.97 5.49
C SER A 265 14.21 -17.43 5.71
N THR A 266 14.36 -17.81 6.96
CA THR A 266 14.33 -19.21 7.41
C THR A 266 13.04 -19.47 8.16
N THR A 267 12.70 -20.73 8.36
CA THR A 267 11.46 -21.09 9.02
C THR A 267 11.76 -22.07 10.15
N ARG A 268 10.96 -22.02 11.21
CA ARG A 268 10.95 -23.01 12.29
C ARG A 268 9.52 -23.39 12.65
N ALA A 269 9.38 -24.54 13.27
CA ALA A 269 8.09 -24.98 13.80
C ALA A 269 7.58 -24.00 14.87
N VAL A 270 6.26 -23.84 14.94
CA VAL A 270 5.58 -23.11 16.01
C VAL A 270 5.66 -23.91 17.30
N THR A 271 6.02 -23.25 18.40
CA THR A 271 6.08 -23.87 19.73
C THR A 271 4.90 -23.40 20.59
N LYS A 272 4.71 -24.06 21.74
CA LYS A 272 3.72 -23.64 22.73
C LYS A 272 4.05 -22.23 23.26
N GLU A 273 5.31 -21.95 23.49
CA GLU A 273 5.81 -20.66 23.95
C GLU A 273 5.48 -19.53 22.99
N ASP A 274 5.51 -19.78 21.67
CA ASP A 274 5.10 -18.79 20.65
C ASP A 274 3.60 -18.47 20.77
N ILE A 275 2.78 -19.50 20.95
CA ILE A 275 1.33 -19.32 21.13
C ILE A 275 1.02 -18.56 22.43
N ASP A 276 1.73 -18.88 23.52
CA ASP A 276 1.56 -18.18 24.79
C ASP A 276 2.00 -16.72 24.70
N LYS A 277 3.07 -16.41 23.94
CA LYS A 277 3.46 -15.03 23.60
C LYS A 277 2.38 -14.32 22.82
N VAL A 278 1.85 -14.91 21.74
CA VAL A 278 0.75 -14.33 20.96
C VAL A 278 -0.43 -14.00 21.85
N ARG A 279 -0.84 -14.92 22.72
CA ARG A 279 -1.93 -14.69 23.68
C ARG A 279 -1.62 -13.56 24.64
N SER A 280 -0.38 -13.36 25.04
CA SER A 280 0.01 -12.29 25.96
C SER A 280 -0.11 -10.90 25.35
N PHE A 281 0.00 -10.78 24.03
CA PHE A 281 -0.16 -9.52 23.30
C PHE A 281 -1.63 -9.14 23.03
N ALA A 282 -2.57 -10.08 23.20
CA ALA A 282 -3.98 -9.81 22.94
C ALA A 282 -4.54 -8.76 23.90
N ALA A 283 -5.20 -7.76 23.33
CA ALA A 283 -5.89 -6.72 24.11
C ALA A 283 -7.07 -7.31 24.89
N ASP A 284 -7.25 -6.85 26.12
CA ASP A 284 -8.30 -7.34 27.00
C ASP A 284 -9.66 -6.63 26.81
N TYR A 285 -9.63 -5.42 26.27
CA TYR A 285 -10.81 -4.56 26.15
C TYR A 285 -11.08 -4.18 24.71
N LEU A 286 -12.23 -4.58 24.23
CA LEU A 286 -12.69 -4.28 22.87
C LEU A 286 -12.85 -2.78 22.65
N SER A 287 -13.31 -2.05 23.67
CA SER A 287 -13.50 -0.60 23.62
C SER A 287 -12.22 0.17 23.29
N ASP A 288 -11.07 -0.31 23.79
CA ASP A 288 -9.77 0.35 23.53
C ASP A 288 -9.31 0.13 22.10
N GLU A 289 -9.47 -1.08 21.58
CA GLU A 289 -9.12 -1.41 20.19
C GLU A 289 -10.04 -0.68 19.20
N VAL A 290 -11.34 -0.62 19.47
CA VAL A 290 -12.28 0.17 18.66
C VAL A 290 -11.91 1.65 18.67
N LYS A 291 -11.48 2.20 19.83
CA LYS A 291 -11.01 3.58 19.93
C LYS A 291 -9.74 3.82 19.12
N LYS A 292 -8.76 2.89 19.16
CA LYS A 292 -7.54 2.94 18.32
C LYS A 292 -7.90 2.93 16.84
N ALA A 293 -8.72 1.97 16.39
CA ALA A 293 -9.19 1.87 15.02
C ALA A 293 -9.89 3.16 14.55
N LYS A 294 -10.85 3.67 15.35
CA LYS A 294 -11.53 4.94 15.05
C LYS A 294 -10.57 6.12 14.94
N ASN A 295 -9.53 6.19 15.77
CA ASN A 295 -8.54 7.27 15.68
C ASN A 295 -7.70 7.19 14.40
N ILE A 296 -7.37 5.99 13.93
CA ILE A 296 -6.68 5.79 12.65
C ILE A 296 -7.59 6.19 11.48
N LEU A 297 -8.84 5.71 11.49
CA LEU A 297 -9.84 5.96 10.45
C LEU A 297 -10.31 7.42 10.35
N LYS A 298 -10.02 8.28 11.33
CA LYS A 298 -10.19 9.74 11.18
C LYS A 298 -9.36 10.35 10.06
N ASN A 299 -8.25 9.71 9.69
CA ASN A 299 -7.52 10.10 8.50
C ASN A 299 -8.13 9.38 7.30
N ALA A 300 -8.83 10.12 6.44
CA ALA A 300 -9.45 9.57 5.24
C ALA A 300 -8.48 8.84 4.29
N LEU A 301 -7.16 9.03 4.45
CA LEU A 301 -6.13 8.32 3.68
C LEU A 301 -5.56 7.10 4.40
N ALA A 302 -6.02 6.78 5.60
CA ALA A 302 -5.62 5.57 6.31
C ALA A 302 -6.13 4.31 5.57
N PRO A 303 -5.49 3.15 5.79
CA PRO A 303 -6.03 1.87 5.35
C PRO A 303 -7.46 1.67 5.88
N GLU A 304 -8.32 1.07 5.08
CA GLU A 304 -9.73 0.80 5.46
C GLU A 304 -9.84 -0.38 6.43
N ILE A 305 -8.84 -1.25 6.45
CA ILE A 305 -8.77 -2.44 7.32
C ILE A 305 -7.76 -2.17 8.43
N TYR A 306 -8.15 -2.51 9.64
CA TYR A 306 -7.30 -2.48 10.82
C TYR A 306 -7.35 -3.83 11.53
N TYR A 307 -6.21 -4.50 11.61
CA TYR A 307 -6.05 -5.77 12.30
C TYR A 307 -5.72 -5.53 13.76
N THR A 308 -6.37 -6.28 14.63
CA THR A 308 -6.10 -6.30 16.07
C THR A 308 -6.23 -7.70 16.63
N LEU A 309 -5.52 -7.98 17.71
CA LEU A 309 -5.63 -9.22 18.45
C LEU A 309 -6.37 -8.94 19.76
N ILE A 310 -7.52 -9.57 19.91
CA ILE A 310 -8.39 -9.35 21.07
C ILE A 310 -8.62 -10.65 21.85
N ARG A 311 -8.60 -10.57 23.18
CA ARG A 311 -9.05 -11.64 24.05
C ARG A 311 -10.55 -11.54 24.23
N TYR A 312 -11.27 -12.58 23.90
CA TYR A 312 -12.71 -12.63 24.06
C TYR A 312 -13.09 -13.59 25.19
N GLU A 313 -14.19 -13.31 25.85
CA GLU A 313 -14.79 -14.17 26.87
C GLU A 313 -15.70 -15.23 26.25
N ARG A 314 -16.53 -14.79 25.30
CA ARG A 314 -17.46 -15.69 24.59
C ARG A 314 -17.83 -15.13 23.21
N ILE A 315 -18.30 -16.05 22.39
CA ILE A 315 -19.05 -15.73 21.16
C ILE A 315 -20.51 -16.02 21.44
N GLY A 316 -21.38 -15.08 21.12
CA GLY A 316 -22.82 -15.20 21.32
C GLY A 316 -23.60 -14.84 20.07
N GLU A 317 -24.86 -15.25 20.03
CA GLU A 317 -25.77 -14.85 18.95
C GLU A 317 -26.44 -13.51 19.28
N CYS A 318 -26.56 -12.67 18.26
CA CYS A 318 -27.26 -11.39 18.33
C CYS A 318 -28.12 -11.25 17.06
N GLY A 319 -29.39 -11.62 17.14
CA GLY A 319 -30.25 -11.78 15.97
C GLY A 319 -29.70 -12.88 15.04
N GLU A 320 -29.53 -12.57 13.77
CA GLU A 320 -28.97 -13.47 12.74
C GLU A 320 -27.44 -13.42 12.64
N ARG A 321 -26.75 -12.70 13.52
CA ARG A 321 -25.31 -12.51 13.49
C ARG A 321 -24.65 -13.02 14.75
N LEU A 322 -23.36 -13.33 14.63
CA LEU A 322 -22.52 -13.64 15.77
C LEU A 322 -21.90 -12.35 16.31
N ALA A 323 -21.74 -12.28 17.62
CA ALA A 323 -21.04 -11.22 18.31
C ALA A 323 -19.93 -11.79 19.20
N LEU A 324 -18.79 -11.16 19.20
CA LEU A 324 -17.70 -11.42 20.12
C LEU A 324 -17.86 -10.50 21.32
N LEU A 325 -17.77 -11.05 22.54
CA LEU A 325 -17.85 -10.30 23.78
C LEU A 325 -16.53 -10.38 24.53
N ASP A 326 -16.09 -9.25 25.05
CA ASP A 326 -14.95 -9.19 25.97
C ASP A 326 -15.38 -9.43 27.42
N LYS A 327 -14.42 -9.45 28.34
CA LYS A 327 -14.66 -9.71 29.77
C LYS A 327 -15.54 -8.65 30.46
N THR A 328 -15.78 -7.49 29.83
CA THR A 328 -16.68 -6.44 30.35
C THR A 328 -18.09 -6.55 29.81
N GLY A 329 -18.32 -7.46 28.84
CA GLY A 329 -19.59 -7.58 28.13
C GLY A 329 -19.72 -6.60 26.96
N ALA A 330 -18.67 -5.81 26.64
CA ALA A 330 -18.65 -5.05 25.42
C ALA A 330 -18.60 -6.00 24.22
N SER A 331 -19.35 -5.70 23.16
CA SER A 331 -19.51 -6.61 22.02
C SER A 331 -19.23 -5.94 20.69
N ILE A 332 -18.76 -6.76 19.74
CA ILE A 332 -18.65 -6.39 18.33
C ILE A 332 -19.28 -7.48 17.48
N MET A 333 -20.05 -7.05 16.47
CA MET A 333 -20.66 -7.96 15.54
C MET A 333 -19.60 -8.56 14.61
N LEU A 334 -19.63 -9.88 14.44
CA LEU A 334 -18.77 -10.59 13.50
C LEU A 334 -19.45 -10.61 12.13
N GLY A 335 -18.71 -10.22 11.09
CA GLY A 335 -19.12 -10.33 9.70
C GLY A 335 -19.00 -11.75 9.13
N LEU A 336 -18.93 -12.79 9.99
CA LEU A 336 -18.74 -14.16 9.59
C LEU A 336 -19.98 -14.70 8.90
N SER A 337 -19.82 -15.15 7.68
CA SER A 337 -20.67 -16.20 7.12
C SER A 337 -20.43 -17.50 7.91
N LEU A 338 -21.48 -18.10 8.47
CA LEU A 338 -21.42 -19.38 9.19
C LEU A 338 -20.82 -20.53 8.37
N ILE A 339 -20.52 -20.32 7.10
CA ILE A 339 -19.95 -21.29 6.15
C ILE A 339 -18.44 -21.49 6.37
N HIS A 340 -17.78 -20.62 7.15
CA HIS A 340 -16.32 -20.65 7.36
C HIS A 340 -15.87 -21.01 8.79
N ILE A 341 -16.77 -21.58 9.59
CA ILE A 341 -16.42 -22.09 10.93
C ILE A 341 -16.27 -23.61 10.89
#